data_bd45191d0eda335ee8bce70638ae8470
#
_entry.id   bd45191d0eda335ee8bce70638ae8470
#
_cell.length_a   1.000
_cell.length_b   1.000
_cell.length_c   1.000
_cell.angle_alpha   90.00
_cell.angle_beta   90.00
_cell.angle_gamma   90.00
#
_symmetry.space_group_name_H-M   'P 1'
#
loop_
_entity.id
_entity.type
_entity.pdbx_description
1 polymer ?
#
loop_
_entity_poly.entity_id
_entity_poly.type
_entity_poly.pdbx_seq_one_letter_code
_entity_poly.pdbx_strand_id
1 'polypeptide(L)'
;MLILLHLSDERQSLEPELVIGDYNEMMPDYERYGLIELVYGGSFMFIALIMMTCLFFLKREQIVLWMSLCLIILCLGEIILAYSPALYHHYYAYGRPFLDLFDLALFLLTPALAVFFEQTLGPGIYGIIKKFRIVLIPVTVMVIVLWALGKTIVPGISLSLLQVVPLTVIAAIQFLILTVHAIGYAWRGNRDAIMISVGYSVFCSVFISEIIIYFRDETYHLIYWKWGLLVFLLSLIAVMGRQFSRNHDQLVKYSKELEMFNREIQRGEKMELISHLAASIAHEVRNPLQVTRGFIQLVGEKAVNKDKQFLQLAVQELDRASSIITEFLTFAKPHLEDIKTLNISEELNQIQDIISPLAAMQSTKLEVVAEPNLYVLGSAEKFKQAIINMIKNSLEAISSFDGTVSIQANREENEVIVRVIDNGEGIDPEKLDKLGEPYFSNKSKGTGLGLMVTFRIIEAMGGTIRFSSTKGVGTEAVIRLPAVSKDPAENP
;
A
#
# COMPACT_ATOMS: atom_id res chain seq x y z
N MET A 1 70.53 17.90 -0.01
CA MET A 1 70.47 16.86 -1.05
C MET A 1 69.95 15.58 -0.36
N LEU A 2 68.69 15.24 -0.51
CA LEU A 2 68.08 14.01 -0.01
C LEU A 2 67.99 13.03 -1.15
N ILE A 3 68.57 11.85 -0.99
CA ILE A 3 68.45 10.77 -1.96
C ILE A 3 67.25 9.98 -1.49
N LEU A 4 66.12 10.13 -2.15
CA LEU A 4 64.92 9.27 -1.97
C LEU A 4 65.15 8.03 -2.81
N LEU A 5 65.56 6.95 -2.18
CA LEU A 5 65.54 5.62 -2.81
C LEU A 5 64.08 5.10 -2.75
N HIS A 6 63.39 5.15 -3.87
CA HIS A 6 62.14 4.43 -4.01
C HIS A 6 62.46 2.95 -4.20
N LEU A 7 62.46 2.21 -3.09
CA LEU A 7 62.61 0.75 -3.14
C LEU A 7 61.28 0.19 -3.69
N SER A 8 61.32 -0.28 -4.92
CA SER A 8 60.21 -1.04 -5.49
C SER A 8 59.95 -2.31 -4.68
N ASP A 9 58.73 -2.55 -4.34
CA ASP A 9 58.26 -3.82 -3.76
C ASP A 9 58.56 -4.96 -4.75
N GLU A 10 58.91 -6.15 -4.24
CA GLU A 10 59.17 -7.36 -5.03
C GLU A 10 58.04 -7.77 -5.99
N ARG A 11 56.90 -7.10 -5.94
CA ARG A 11 55.74 -7.34 -6.83
C ARG A 11 55.76 -6.53 -8.12
N GLN A 12 56.56 -5.49 -8.24
CA GLN A 12 56.69 -4.71 -9.46
C GLN A 12 58.15 -4.72 -9.92
N SER A 13 58.39 -5.21 -11.10
CA SER A 13 59.65 -5.13 -11.82
C SER A 13 59.92 -3.71 -12.33
N LEU A 14 59.68 -2.70 -11.50
CA LEU A 14 60.02 -1.32 -11.78
C LEU A 14 61.42 -1.08 -11.27
N GLU A 15 62.30 -0.69 -12.14
CA GLU A 15 63.61 -0.20 -11.78
C GLU A 15 63.50 0.94 -10.76
N PRO A 16 64.33 0.99 -9.71
CA PRO A 16 64.27 2.03 -8.72
C PRO A 16 64.59 3.36 -9.39
N GLU A 17 63.58 4.24 -9.50
CA GLU A 17 63.78 5.56 -10.02
C GLU A 17 64.48 6.43 -8.97
N LEU A 18 65.73 6.79 -9.25
CA LEU A 18 66.51 7.64 -8.40
C LEU A 18 66.20 9.12 -8.77
N VAL A 19 65.30 9.75 -8.05
CA VAL A 19 64.98 11.17 -8.25
C VAL A 19 65.89 11.99 -7.30
N ILE A 20 66.76 12.80 -7.88
CA ILE A 20 67.68 13.70 -7.12
C ILE A 20 67.19 15.14 -7.28
N GLY A 21 66.72 15.77 -6.20
CA GLY A 21 66.23 17.13 -6.20
C GLY A 21 66.42 17.84 -4.85
N ASP A 22 66.01 19.07 -4.75
CA ASP A 22 65.95 19.79 -3.50
C ASP A 22 64.79 19.26 -2.64
N TYR A 23 65.05 18.93 -1.37
CA TYR A 23 64.08 18.40 -0.42
C TYR A 23 62.87 19.36 -0.26
N ASN A 24 63.12 20.67 -0.24
CA ASN A 24 62.07 21.66 -0.04
C ASN A 24 61.16 21.83 -1.26
N GLU A 25 61.63 21.48 -2.48
CA GLU A 25 60.82 21.50 -3.72
C GLU A 25 60.03 20.20 -3.90
N MET A 26 60.59 19.04 -3.56
CA MET A 26 60.03 17.73 -3.81
C MET A 26 59.06 17.22 -2.74
N MET A 27 59.35 17.49 -1.46
CA MET A 27 58.50 17.00 -0.34
C MET A 27 57.11 17.57 -0.27
N PRO A 28 56.86 18.86 -0.57
CA PRO A 28 55.50 19.37 -0.54
C PRO A 28 54.54 18.70 -1.51
N ASP A 29 55.00 18.38 -2.70
CA ASP A 29 54.17 17.68 -3.70
C ASP A 29 53.93 16.23 -3.29
N TYR A 30 54.94 15.51 -2.81
CA TYR A 30 54.82 14.15 -2.33
C TYR A 30 53.90 14.01 -1.12
N GLU A 31 54.04 14.89 -0.11
CA GLU A 31 53.20 14.93 1.06
C GLU A 31 51.75 15.31 0.67
N ARG A 32 51.56 16.22 -0.29
CA ARG A 32 50.25 16.67 -0.76
C ARG A 32 49.47 15.57 -1.44
N TYR A 33 50.11 14.75 -2.29
CA TYR A 33 49.49 13.61 -2.93
C TYR A 33 49.12 12.54 -1.90
N GLY A 34 50.00 12.20 -0.97
CA GLY A 34 49.70 11.23 0.08
C GLY A 34 48.57 11.64 1.02
N LEU A 35 48.49 12.95 1.35
CA LEU A 35 47.41 13.50 2.17
C LEU A 35 46.04 13.42 1.49
N ILE A 36 45.98 13.71 0.18
CA ILE A 36 44.73 13.61 -0.58
C ILE A 36 44.19 12.18 -0.55
N GLU A 37 45.02 11.20 -0.77
CA GLU A 37 44.62 9.77 -0.74
C GLU A 37 44.17 9.32 0.63
N LEU A 38 44.88 9.75 1.68
CA LEU A 38 44.51 9.49 3.06
C LEU A 38 43.13 10.06 3.38
N VAL A 39 42.84 11.30 2.96
CA VAL A 39 41.52 11.95 3.18
C VAL A 39 40.42 11.23 2.44
N TYR A 40 40.64 10.85 1.16
CA TYR A 40 39.64 10.11 0.38
C TYR A 40 39.37 8.72 0.95
N GLY A 41 40.38 7.91 1.13
CA GLY A 41 40.24 6.56 1.65
C GLY A 41 39.68 6.55 3.08
N GLY A 42 40.19 7.45 3.94
CA GLY A 42 39.71 7.64 5.31
C GLY A 42 38.24 8.07 5.35
N SER A 43 37.81 8.94 4.42
CA SER A 43 36.39 9.35 4.31
C SER A 43 35.50 8.18 3.94
N PHE A 44 35.92 7.31 3.03
CA PHE A 44 35.14 6.12 2.65
C PHE A 44 35.06 5.12 3.82
N MET A 45 36.17 4.89 4.53
CA MET A 45 36.18 4.07 5.74
C MET A 45 35.24 4.61 6.83
N PHE A 46 35.25 5.92 7.04
CA PHE A 46 34.36 6.59 8.00
C PHE A 46 32.89 6.44 7.62
N ILE A 47 32.55 6.65 6.33
CA ILE A 47 31.19 6.46 5.81
C ILE A 47 30.76 4.99 5.99
N ALA A 48 31.63 4.01 5.67
CA ALA A 48 31.34 2.61 5.86
C ALA A 48 31.08 2.26 7.33
N LEU A 49 31.86 2.84 8.25
CA LEU A 49 31.66 2.68 9.70
C LEU A 49 30.31 3.21 10.17
N ILE A 50 29.90 4.41 9.72
CA ILE A 50 28.58 4.96 10.00
C ILE A 50 27.49 4.05 9.45
N MET A 51 27.66 3.59 8.20
CA MET A 51 26.68 2.67 7.59
C MET A 51 26.57 1.33 8.36
N MET A 52 27.68 0.85 8.90
CA MET A 52 27.70 -0.37 9.71
C MET A 52 26.92 -0.20 11.03
N THR A 53 26.99 0.97 11.66
CA THR A 53 26.18 1.24 12.86
C THR A 53 24.68 1.32 12.54
N CYS A 54 24.31 1.79 11.33
CA CYS A 54 22.92 1.81 10.89
C CYS A 54 22.32 0.41 10.69
N LEU A 55 23.11 -0.63 10.49
CA LEU A 55 22.64 -2.02 10.34
C LEU A 55 21.80 -2.49 11.53
N PHE A 56 22.09 -2.02 12.74
CA PHE A 56 21.33 -2.39 13.93
C PHE A 56 19.89 -1.88 13.94
N PHE A 57 19.58 -0.88 13.12
CA PHE A 57 18.26 -0.25 13.03
C PHE A 57 17.45 -0.71 11.81
N LEU A 58 18.04 -1.55 10.93
CA LEU A 58 17.42 -1.97 9.69
C LEU A 58 16.60 -3.26 9.85
N LYS A 59 15.52 -3.37 9.08
CA LYS A 59 14.74 -4.62 8.98
C LYS A 59 15.53 -5.67 8.17
N ARG A 60 15.30 -6.93 8.49
CA ARG A 60 16.00 -8.10 7.89
C ARG A 60 16.04 -8.07 6.36
N GLU A 61 15.00 -7.60 5.71
CA GLU A 61 14.92 -7.53 4.24
C GLU A 61 15.86 -6.48 3.63
N GLN A 62 16.21 -5.44 4.37
CA GLN A 62 17.07 -4.34 3.92
C GLN A 62 18.54 -4.58 4.26
N ILE A 63 18.82 -5.47 5.21
CA ILE A 63 20.18 -5.71 5.72
C ILE A 63 21.13 -6.14 4.60
N VAL A 64 20.69 -7.03 3.71
CA VAL A 64 21.57 -7.58 2.65
C VAL A 64 22.00 -6.48 1.67
N LEU A 65 21.06 -5.64 1.24
CA LEU A 65 21.37 -4.52 0.34
C LEU A 65 22.31 -3.51 1.01
N TRP A 66 22.00 -3.15 2.25
CA TRP A 66 22.80 -2.19 3.01
C TRP A 66 24.21 -2.72 3.31
N MET A 67 24.32 -3.99 3.72
CA MET A 67 25.61 -4.64 3.96
C MET A 67 26.46 -4.71 2.69
N SER A 68 25.87 -5.03 1.54
CA SER A 68 26.61 -5.10 0.28
C SER A 68 27.17 -3.74 -0.12
N LEU A 69 26.40 -2.66 0.03
CA LEU A 69 26.88 -1.29 -0.24
C LEU A 69 27.96 -0.86 0.77
N CYS A 70 27.74 -1.14 2.06
CA CYS A 70 28.73 -0.87 3.10
C CYS A 70 30.07 -1.57 2.81
N LEU A 71 30.02 -2.84 2.40
CA LEU A 71 31.20 -3.62 2.05
C LEU A 71 31.89 -3.06 0.79
N ILE A 72 31.13 -2.62 -0.22
CA ILE A 72 31.67 -1.96 -1.42
C ILE A 72 32.46 -0.70 -1.02
N ILE A 73 31.86 0.18 -0.20
CA ILE A 73 32.49 1.44 0.21
C ILE A 73 33.74 1.17 1.04
N LEU A 74 33.67 0.19 1.97
CA LEU A 74 34.81 -0.23 2.78
C LEU A 74 35.97 -0.76 1.93
N CYS A 75 35.69 -1.66 0.98
CA CYS A 75 36.70 -2.20 0.07
C CYS A 75 37.33 -1.11 -0.79
N LEU A 76 36.55 -0.20 -1.32
CA LEU A 76 37.07 0.92 -2.13
C LEU A 76 37.91 1.88 -1.30
N GLY A 77 37.50 2.15 -0.05
CA GLY A 77 38.30 2.95 0.89
C GLY A 77 39.66 2.33 1.16
N GLU A 78 39.71 1.01 1.43
CA GLU A 78 40.93 0.28 1.68
C GLU A 78 41.84 0.25 0.44
N ILE A 79 41.28 0.03 -0.76
CA ILE A 79 42.03 0.08 -2.02
C ILE A 79 42.70 1.43 -2.22
N ILE A 80 41.99 2.55 -1.94
CA ILE A 80 42.56 3.90 -2.06
C ILE A 80 43.67 4.14 -1.01
N LEU A 81 43.43 3.74 0.24
CA LEU A 81 44.44 3.87 1.31
C LEU A 81 45.70 3.10 1.05
N ALA A 82 45.59 1.88 0.53
CA ALA A 82 46.75 1.03 0.23
C ALA A 82 47.67 1.63 -0.86
N TYR A 83 47.15 2.51 -1.71
CA TYR A 83 47.93 3.23 -2.72
C TYR A 83 48.50 4.56 -2.21
N SER A 84 48.25 4.95 -0.95
CA SER A 84 48.75 6.21 -0.40
C SER A 84 50.26 6.11 -0.11
N PRO A 85 51.11 6.93 -0.77
CA PRO A 85 52.55 6.96 -0.51
C PRO A 85 52.85 7.36 0.95
N ALA A 86 52.04 8.19 1.57
CA ALA A 86 52.19 8.62 2.95
C ALA A 86 52.11 7.47 3.95
N LEU A 87 51.18 6.52 3.73
CA LEU A 87 51.04 5.35 4.58
C LEU A 87 52.18 4.37 4.38
N TYR A 88 52.61 4.19 3.14
CA TYR A 88 53.68 3.28 2.81
C TYR A 88 55.03 3.67 3.43
N HIS A 89 55.32 4.99 3.48
CA HIS A 89 56.58 5.53 4.02
C HIS A 89 56.61 5.55 5.54
N HIS A 90 55.49 5.84 6.17
CA HIS A 90 55.43 5.91 7.65
C HIS A 90 55.38 4.53 8.32
N TYR A 91 54.84 3.52 7.63
CA TYR A 91 54.57 2.19 8.18
C TYR A 91 55.38 1.08 7.46
N TYR A 92 56.52 1.38 6.89
CA TYR A 92 57.34 0.42 6.14
C TYR A 92 57.54 -0.90 6.88
N ALA A 93 57.67 -0.90 8.22
CA ALA A 93 57.74 -2.10 9.04
C ALA A 93 56.40 -2.86 9.13
N TYR A 94 55.27 -2.22 8.88
CA TYR A 94 53.93 -2.74 8.95
C TYR A 94 53.25 -2.80 7.57
N GLY A 95 53.96 -2.58 6.48
CA GLY A 95 53.42 -2.55 5.13
C GLY A 95 52.73 -3.84 4.67
N ARG A 96 53.22 -5.00 5.13
CA ARG A 96 52.62 -6.32 4.78
C ARG A 96 51.13 -6.43 5.19
N PRO A 97 50.69 -6.09 6.41
CA PRO A 97 49.29 -6.12 6.77
C PRO A 97 48.37 -5.24 5.89
N PHE A 98 48.86 -4.09 5.44
CA PHE A 98 48.09 -3.21 4.53
C PHE A 98 47.92 -3.82 3.16
N LEU A 99 48.97 -4.47 2.60
CA LEU A 99 48.87 -5.19 1.35
C LEU A 99 47.91 -6.40 1.46
N ASP A 100 47.90 -7.05 2.61
CA ASP A 100 46.99 -8.14 2.90
C ASP A 100 45.53 -7.69 2.96
N LEU A 101 45.27 -6.54 3.55
CA LEU A 101 43.93 -5.91 3.56
C LEU A 101 43.50 -5.49 2.15
N PHE A 102 44.41 -4.94 1.35
CA PHE A 102 44.19 -4.61 -0.04
C PHE A 102 43.78 -5.84 -0.86
N ASP A 103 44.51 -6.94 -0.76
CA ASP A 103 44.15 -8.18 -1.44
C ASP A 103 42.77 -8.68 -1.00
N LEU A 104 42.49 -8.64 0.29
CA LEU A 104 41.19 -9.04 0.85
C LEU A 104 40.07 -8.13 0.35
N ALA A 105 40.30 -6.81 0.27
CA ALA A 105 39.36 -5.85 -0.26
C ALA A 105 39.02 -6.13 -1.74
N LEU A 106 40.03 -6.44 -2.57
CA LEU A 106 39.80 -6.84 -3.97
C LEU A 106 38.99 -8.12 -4.08
N PHE A 107 39.24 -9.13 -3.22
CA PHE A 107 38.46 -10.38 -3.23
C PHE A 107 37.01 -10.16 -2.82
N LEU A 108 36.75 -9.30 -1.83
CA LEU A 108 35.39 -9.05 -1.30
C LEU A 108 34.58 -8.08 -2.15
N LEU A 109 35.23 -7.19 -2.91
CA LEU A 109 34.54 -6.19 -3.74
C LEU A 109 33.66 -6.85 -4.80
N THR A 110 34.17 -7.93 -5.46
CA THR A 110 33.45 -8.60 -6.54
C THR A 110 32.13 -9.25 -6.08
N PRO A 111 32.08 -10.08 -5.03
CA PRO A 111 30.81 -10.62 -4.55
C PRO A 111 29.88 -9.56 -3.96
N ALA A 112 30.42 -8.51 -3.31
CA ALA A 112 29.61 -7.42 -2.78
C ALA A 112 28.85 -6.68 -3.89
N LEU A 113 29.54 -6.35 -5.01
CA LEU A 113 28.90 -5.77 -6.20
C LEU A 113 27.84 -6.69 -6.80
N ALA A 114 28.11 -8.00 -6.94
CA ALA A 114 27.14 -8.94 -7.48
C ALA A 114 25.87 -9.02 -6.63
N VAL A 115 25.99 -9.04 -5.29
CA VAL A 115 24.87 -9.03 -4.35
C VAL A 115 24.11 -7.72 -4.47
N PHE A 116 24.78 -6.57 -4.47
CA PHE A 116 24.16 -5.26 -4.59
C PHE A 116 23.32 -5.14 -5.87
N PHE A 117 23.88 -5.53 -7.02
CA PHE A 117 23.18 -5.47 -8.30
C PHE A 117 21.98 -6.43 -8.37
N GLU A 118 22.10 -7.64 -7.81
CA GLU A 118 20.97 -8.56 -7.74
C GLU A 118 19.82 -7.99 -6.88
N GLN A 119 20.14 -7.33 -5.77
CA GLN A 119 19.13 -6.73 -4.90
C GLN A 119 18.47 -5.47 -5.51
N THR A 120 19.21 -4.73 -6.33
CA THR A 120 18.70 -3.48 -6.94
C THR A 120 18.01 -3.70 -8.28
N LEU A 121 18.56 -4.51 -9.16
CA LEU A 121 18.08 -4.76 -10.51
C LEU A 121 17.31 -6.07 -10.67
N GLY A 122 17.40 -6.96 -9.66
CA GLY A 122 16.81 -8.29 -9.71
C GLY A 122 17.76 -9.35 -10.27
N PRO A 123 17.27 -10.58 -10.51
CA PRO A 123 18.09 -11.75 -10.86
C PRO A 123 18.78 -11.66 -12.22
N GLY A 124 18.52 -10.62 -12.99
CA GLY A 124 19.02 -10.46 -14.35
C GLY A 124 18.19 -11.20 -15.40
N ILE A 125 18.43 -10.88 -16.68
CA ILE A 125 17.79 -11.57 -17.81
C ILE A 125 18.21 -13.04 -17.76
N TYR A 126 17.25 -13.96 -17.82
CA TYR A 126 17.46 -15.42 -17.64
C TYR A 126 18.10 -15.82 -16.29
N GLY A 127 18.08 -14.93 -15.28
CA GLY A 127 18.68 -15.16 -13.97
C GLY A 127 20.21 -15.17 -13.97
N ILE A 128 20.85 -14.54 -14.96
CA ILE A 128 22.31 -14.57 -15.13
C ILE A 128 23.03 -13.97 -13.94
N ILE A 129 22.59 -12.83 -13.41
CA ILE A 129 23.21 -12.18 -12.23
C ILE A 129 23.16 -13.13 -11.03
N LYS A 130 22.01 -13.74 -10.79
CA LYS A 130 21.83 -14.71 -9.69
C LYS A 130 22.73 -15.94 -9.86
N LYS A 131 22.78 -16.53 -11.07
CA LYS A 131 23.63 -17.70 -11.37
C LYS A 131 25.10 -17.36 -11.20
N PHE A 132 25.52 -16.21 -11.71
CA PHE A 132 26.90 -15.74 -11.58
C PHE A 132 27.29 -15.56 -10.11
N ARG A 133 26.44 -14.91 -9.29
CA ARG A 133 26.68 -14.77 -7.84
C ARG A 133 26.82 -16.11 -7.12
N ILE A 134 25.97 -17.09 -7.45
CA ILE A 134 26.01 -18.43 -6.83
C ILE A 134 27.38 -19.12 -7.09
N VAL A 135 27.95 -18.88 -8.25
CA VAL A 135 29.30 -19.44 -8.60
C VAL A 135 30.42 -18.57 -8.00
N LEU A 136 30.24 -17.23 -8.05
CA LEU A 136 31.26 -16.29 -7.63
C LEU A 136 31.59 -16.39 -6.13
N ILE A 137 30.59 -16.51 -5.26
CA ILE A 137 30.83 -16.55 -3.81
C ILE A 137 31.70 -17.75 -3.38
N PRO A 138 31.40 -19.01 -3.76
CA PRO A 138 32.25 -20.14 -3.44
C PRO A 138 33.66 -20.02 -4.04
N VAL A 139 33.79 -19.50 -5.27
CA VAL A 139 35.08 -19.26 -5.90
C VAL A 139 35.90 -18.23 -5.11
N THR A 140 35.28 -17.12 -4.70
CA THR A 140 35.94 -16.11 -3.86
C THR A 140 36.40 -16.69 -2.53
N VAL A 141 35.57 -17.47 -1.86
CA VAL A 141 35.92 -18.12 -0.59
C VAL A 141 37.11 -19.07 -0.82
N MET A 142 37.09 -19.86 -1.89
CA MET A 142 38.21 -20.76 -2.25
C MET A 142 39.49 -19.98 -2.48
N VAL A 143 39.42 -18.85 -3.23
CA VAL A 143 40.60 -17.99 -3.48
C VAL A 143 41.16 -17.41 -2.20
N ILE A 144 40.31 -16.92 -1.29
CA ILE A 144 40.75 -16.40 0.02
C ILE A 144 41.40 -17.48 0.86
N VAL A 145 40.86 -18.69 0.89
CA VAL A 145 41.45 -19.83 1.61
C VAL A 145 42.82 -20.22 1.03
N LEU A 146 42.93 -20.33 -0.30
CA LEU A 146 44.18 -20.63 -0.97
C LEU A 146 45.22 -19.52 -0.74
N TRP A 147 44.81 -18.25 -0.76
CA TRP A 147 45.66 -17.12 -0.45
C TRP A 147 46.20 -17.17 0.99
N ALA A 148 45.33 -17.44 1.97
CA ALA A 148 45.72 -17.57 3.36
C ALA A 148 46.66 -18.77 3.61
N LEU A 149 46.37 -19.93 3.00
CA LEU A 149 47.21 -21.12 3.08
C LEU A 149 48.57 -20.91 2.38
N GLY A 150 48.60 -20.25 1.23
CA GLY A 150 49.86 -19.96 0.52
C GLY A 150 50.83 -19.11 1.37
N LYS A 151 50.32 -18.15 2.14
CA LYS A 151 51.15 -17.36 3.05
C LYS A 151 51.76 -18.17 4.19
N THR A 152 51.05 -19.19 4.67
CA THR A 152 51.51 -20.00 5.82
C THR A 152 52.45 -21.14 5.40
N ILE A 153 52.26 -21.72 4.18
CA ILE A 153 52.96 -22.93 3.77
C ILE A 153 54.27 -22.61 3.02
N VAL A 154 54.29 -21.52 2.23
CA VAL A 154 55.45 -21.17 1.38
C VAL A 154 55.73 -19.65 1.51
N PRO A 155 56.36 -19.23 2.61
CA PRO A 155 56.77 -17.85 2.77
C PRO A 155 57.92 -17.56 1.77
N GLY A 156 57.62 -16.69 0.77
CA GLY A 156 58.64 -16.21 -0.20
C GLY A 156 58.37 -16.54 -1.66
N ILE A 157 57.40 -17.39 -2.00
CA ILE A 157 56.95 -17.52 -3.40
C ILE A 157 55.81 -16.51 -3.62
N SER A 158 56.08 -15.58 -4.51
CA SER A 158 55.03 -14.68 -5.01
C SER A 158 54.02 -15.48 -5.83
N LEU A 159 52.97 -16.01 -5.16
CA LEU A 159 51.79 -16.61 -5.79
C LEU A 159 50.93 -15.54 -6.51
N SER A 160 51.42 -14.28 -6.59
CA SER A 160 50.70 -13.13 -7.08
C SER A 160 50.17 -13.30 -8.50
N LEU A 161 50.91 -13.86 -9.41
CA LEU A 161 50.48 -14.12 -10.78
C LEU A 161 49.35 -15.19 -10.87
N LEU A 162 49.42 -16.24 -10.03
CA LEU A 162 48.37 -17.28 -10.01
C LEU A 162 47.06 -16.82 -9.35
N GLN A 163 47.09 -15.75 -8.55
CA GLN A 163 45.96 -15.25 -7.80
C GLN A 163 45.35 -14.00 -8.45
N VAL A 164 46.19 -13.06 -8.90
CA VAL A 164 45.74 -11.77 -9.47
C VAL A 164 45.12 -11.96 -10.87
N VAL A 165 45.72 -12.81 -11.73
CA VAL A 165 45.20 -12.99 -13.11
C VAL A 165 43.78 -13.58 -13.13
N PRO A 166 43.45 -14.67 -12.39
CA PRO A 166 42.08 -15.17 -12.36
C PRO A 166 41.10 -14.15 -11.78
N LEU A 167 41.50 -13.41 -10.76
CA LEU A 167 40.63 -12.40 -10.14
C LEU A 167 40.31 -11.24 -11.10
N THR A 168 41.31 -10.72 -11.81
CA THR A 168 41.11 -9.65 -12.80
C THR A 168 40.22 -10.11 -13.94
N VAL A 169 40.37 -11.35 -14.43
CA VAL A 169 39.50 -11.93 -15.45
C VAL A 169 38.07 -12.06 -14.93
N ILE A 170 37.85 -12.57 -13.72
CA ILE A 170 36.54 -12.69 -13.07
C ILE A 170 35.91 -11.31 -12.90
N ALA A 171 36.65 -10.32 -12.42
CA ALA A 171 36.20 -8.96 -12.27
C ALA A 171 35.79 -8.34 -13.62
N ALA A 172 36.61 -8.53 -14.67
CA ALA A 172 36.28 -8.04 -16.01
C ALA A 172 34.99 -8.67 -16.57
N ILE A 173 34.82 -9.99 -16.41
CA ILE A 173 33.59 -10.70 -16.81
C ILE A 173 32.40 -10.16 -16.01
N GLN A 174 32.55 -9.95 -14.70
CA GLN A 174 31.51 -9.40 -13.85
C GLN A 174 31.10 -8.00 -14.30
N PHE A 175 32.06 -7.11 -14.53
CA PHE A 175 31.79 -5.77 -15.01
C PHE A 175 31.03 -5.77 -16.34
N LEU A 176 31.43 -6.66 -17.27
CA LEU A 176 30.71 -6.82 -18.54
C LEU A 176 29.26 -7.28 -18.32
N ILE A 177 29.05 -8.31 -17.49
CA ILE A 177 27.71 -8.83 -17.19
C ILE A 177 26.84 -7.72 -16.56
N LEU A 178 27.36 -7.03 -15.54
CA LEU A 178 26.61 -6.01 -14.82
C LEU A 178 26.28 -4.81 -15.71
N THR A 179 27.23 -4.39 -16.55
CA THR A 179 27.05 -3.30 -17.52
C THR A 179 25.97 -3.62 -18.54
N VAL A 180 26.04 -4.77 -19.19
CA VAL A 180 25.06 -5.21 -20.19
C VAL A 180 23.65 -5.26 -19.58
N HIS A 181 23.52 -5.77 -18.36
CA HIS A 181 22.24 -5.83 -17.67
C HIS A 181 21.74 -4.45 -17.24
N ALA A 182 22.61 -3.58 -16.71
CA ALA A 182 22.25 -2.22 -16.33
C ALA A 182 21.72 -1.43 -17.53
N ILE A 183 22.41 -1.49 -18.68
CA ILE A 183 21.99 -0.85 -19.94
C ILE A 183 20.66 -1.46 -20.43
N GLY A 184 20.54 -2.79 -20.41
CA GLY A 184 19.32 -3.49 -20.85
C GLY A 184 18.09 -3.12 -20.01
N TYR A 185 18.25 -2.99 -18.69
CA TYR A 185 17.17 -2.51 -17.82
C TYR A 185 16.90 -1.00 -17.96
N ALA A 186 17.94 -0.21 -18.22
CA ALA A 186 17.79 1.23 -18.51
C ALA A 186 16.95 1.45 -19.77
N TRP A 187 17.18 0.70 -20.84
CA TRP A 187 16.37 0.75 -22.07
C TRP A 187 14.90 0.36 -21.86
N ARG A 188 14.65 -0.49 -20.87
CA ARG A 188 13.27 -0.85 -20.45
C ARG A 188 12.62 0.19 -19.53
N GLY A 189 13.26 1.34 -19.33
CA GLY A 189 12.72 2.45 -18.53
C GLY A 189 12.90 2.28 -17.01
N ASN A 190 13.73 1.33 -16.56
CA ASN A 190 14.03 1.20 -15.13
C ASN A 190 14.91 2.38 -14.67
N ARG A 191 14.32 3.28 -13.88
CA ARG A 191 14.98 4.51 -13.40
C ARG A 191 16.23 4.22 -12.54
N ASP A 192 16.24 3.14 -11.78
CA ASP A 192 17.38 2.76 -10.94
C ASP A 192 18.55 2.28 -11.81
N ALA A 193 18.25 1.49 -12.84
CA ALA A 193 19.23 1.08 -13.83
C ALA A 193 19.81 2.26 -14.63
N ILE A 194 18.99 3.26 -14.98
CA ILE A 194 19.44 4.49 -15.64
C ILE A 194 20.45 5.23 -14.76
N MET A 195 20.14 5.41 -13.47
CA MET A 195 21.03 6.10 -12.53
C MET A 195 22.38 5.39 -12.39
N ILE A 196 22.35 4.05 -12.24
CA ILE A 196 23.56 3.22 -12.15
C ILE A 196 24.37 3.34 -13.45
N SER A 197 23.69 3.21 -14.60
CA SER A 197 24.37 3.27 -15.92
C SER A 197 25.03 4.61 -16.17
N VAL A 198 24.41 5.73 -15.78
CA VAL A 198 24.98 7.06 -15.88
C VAL A 198 26.22 7.20 -14.99
N GLY A 199 26.11 6.84 -13.70
CA GLY A 199 27.26 6.90 -12.79
C GLY A 199 28.42 6.05 -13.25
N TYR A 200 28.13 4.83 -13.72
CA TYR A 200 29.14 3.93 -14.26
C TYR A 200 29.80 4.45 -15.54
N SER A 201 29.00 5.03 -16.48
CA SER A 201 29.52 5.60 -17.71
C SER A 201 30.48 6.77 -17.44
N VAL A 202 30.16 7.62 -16.47
CA VAL A 202 31.04 8.71 -16.04
C VAL A 202 32.35 8.15 -15.48
N PHE A 203 32.28 7.16 -14.60
CA PHE A 203 33.47 6.49 -14.05
C PHE A 203 34.34 5.90 -15.16
N CYS A 204 33.75 5.12 -16.06
CA CYS A 204 34.49 4.53 -17.18
C CYS A 204 35.13 5.58 -18.11
N SER A 205 34.42 6.65 -18.41
CA SER A 205 34.93 7.72 -19.29
C SER A 205 36.15 8.42 -18.67
N VAL A 206 36.10 8.74 -17.38
CA VAL A 206 37.23 9.35 -16.66
C VAL A 206 38.39 8.36 -16.59
N PHE A 207 38.12 7.12 -16.19
CA PHE A 207 39.16 6.08 -16.03
C PHE A 207 39.88 5.76 -17.35
N ILE A 208 39.15 5.61 -18.45
CA ILE A 208 39.72 5.34 -19.77
C ILE A 208 40.55 6.54 -20.26
N SER A 209 40.07 7.77 -20.04
CA SER A 209 40.80 8.97 -20.45
C SER A 209 42.15 9.10 -19.71
N GLU A 210 42.18 8.78 -18.41
CA GLU A 210 43.42 8.77 -17.62
C GLU A 210 44.41 7.66 -18.08
N ILE A 211 43.87 6.47 -18.37
CA ILE A 211 44.71 5.39 -18.90
C ILE A 211 45.37 5.81 -20.22
N ILE A 212 44.64 6.46 -21.12
CA ILE A 212 45.19 6.98 -22.40
C ILE A 212 46.30 8.01 -22.16
N ILE A 213 46.10 8.89 -21.16
CA ILE A 213 47.10 9.90 -20.80
C ILE A 213 48.35 9.21 -20.23
N TYR A 214 48.16 8.26 -19.28
CA TYR A 214 49.23 7.47 -18.67
C TYR A 214 50.11 6.75 -19.69
N PHE A 215 49.53 6.15 -20.73
CA PHE A 215 50.31 5.51 -21.80
C PHE A 215 51.03 6.50 -22.75
N ARG A 216 50.64 7.79 -22.74
CA ARG A 216 51.29 8.86 -23.51
C ARG A 216 52.39 9.58 -22.75
N ASP A 217 52.25 9.64 -21.43
CA ASP A 217 53.15 10.38 -20.55
C ASP A 217 53.48 9.46 -19.33
N GLU A 218 54.65 8.87 -19.35
CA GLU A 218 55.14 7.99 -18.30
C GLU A 218 55.29 8.69 -16.96
N THR A 219 55.32 10.04 -16.92
CA THR A 219 55.40 10.84 -15.70
C THR A 219 54.00 11.14 -15.10
N TYR A 220 52.92 10.81 -15.82
CA TYR A 220 51.59 11.08 -15.40
C TYR A 220 51.11 10.13 -14.30
N HIS A 221 50.59 10.66 -13.19
CA HIS A 221 49.99 9.90 -12.10
C HIS A 221 48.49 9.85 -12.23
N LEU A 222 47.86 8.69 -12.05
CA LEU A 222 46.42 8.47 -12.09
C LEU A 222 45.75 9.15 -10.88
N ILE A 223 45.06 10.30 -11.10
CA ILE A 223 44.47 11.13 -10.04
C ILE A 223 42.94 11.23 -10.17
N TYR A 224 42.43 11.47 -11.39
CA TYR A 224 41.03 11.84 -11.61
C TYR A 224 40.06 10.68 -11.58
N TRP A 225 40.50 9.42 -11.74
CA TRP A 225 39.62 8.24 -11.68
C TRP A 225 38.82 8.17 -10.36
N LYS A 226 39.36 8.71 -9.27
CA LYS A 226 38.71 8.77 -7.93
C LYS A 226 37.43 9.62 -7.97
N TRP A 227 37.42 10.70 -8.76
CA TRP A 227 36.23 11.53 -8.95
C TRP A 227 35.15 10.77 -9.73
N GLY A 228 35.51 10.06 -10.77
CA GLY A 228 34.58 9.17 -11.48
C GLY A 228 33.99 8.10 -10.56
N LEU A 229 34.84 7.50 -9.73
CA LEU A 229 34.42 6.53 -8.71
C LEU A 229 33.44 7.15 -7.69
N LEU A 230 33.70 8.38 -7.24
CA LEU A 230 32.80 9.10 -6.33
C LEU A 230 31.42 9.30 -6.96
N VAL A 231 31.36 9.72 -8.23
CA VAL A 231 30.09 9.86 -8.94
C VAL A 231 29.34 8.54 -9.06
N PHE A 232 30.06 7.45 -9.34
CA PHE A 232 29.48 6.11 -9.38
C PHE A 232 28.92 5.68 -8.01
N LEU A 233 29.66 5.88 -6.92
CA LEU A 233 29.19 5.60 -5.56
C LEU A 233 27.96 6.42 -5.18
N LEU A 234 27.97 7.72 -5.52
CA LEU A 234 26.79 8.57 -5.29
C LEU A 234 25.55 8.05 -6.04
N SER A 235 25.74 7.51 -7.25
CA SER A 235 24.63 6.89 -7.99
C SER A 235 24.11 5.64 -7.28
N LEU A 236 24.97 4.80 -6.69
CA LEU A 236 24.56 3.63 -5.93
C LEU A 236 23.79 4.03 -4.64
N ILE A 237 24.29 5.04 -3.93
CA ILE A 237 23.63 5.57 -2.72
C ILE A 237 22.26 6.16 -3.07
N ALA A 238 22.17 6.91 -4.16
CA ALA A 238 20.91 7.51 -4.62
C ALA A 238 19.86 6.44 -4.99
N VAL A 239 20.28 5.37 -5.64
CA VAL A 239 19.41 4.22 -5.95
C VAL A 239 18.91 3.56 -4.67
N MET A 240 19.80 3.36 -3.70
CA MET A 240 19.41 2.79 -2.40
C MET A 240 18.42 3.70 -1.64
N GLY A 241 18.66 5.02 -1.63
CA GLY A 241 17.74 5.99 -1.02
C GLY A 241 16.35 5.95 -1.65
N ARG A 242 16.28 5.86 -2.99
CA ARG A 242 15.00 5.69 -3.72
C ARG A 242 14.29 4.38 -3.40
N GLN A 243 15.04 3.29 -3.28
CA GLN A 243 14.47 1.99 -2.93
C GLN A 243 13.91 2.00 -1.50
N PHE A 244 14.62 2.65 -0.58
CA PHE A 244 14.16 2.84 0.79
C PHE A 244 12.87 3.68 0.85
N SER A 245 12.82 4.80 0.11
CA SER A 245 11.62 5.65 0.02
C SER A 245 10.42 4.88 -0.52
N ARG A 246 10.59 4.12 -1.62
CA ARG A 246 9.51 3.30 -2.20
C ARG A 246 8.97 2.25 -1.21
N ASN A 247 9.86 1.57 -0.51
CA ASN A 247 9.46 0.58 0.49
C ASN A 247 8.69 1.24 1.65
N HIS A 248 9.12 2.44 2.07
CA HIS A 248 8.41 3.22 3.09
C HIS A 248 6.99 3.60 2.64
N ASP A 249 6.84 4.13 1.41
CA ASP A 249 5.55 4.52 0.86
C ASP A 249 4.59 3.32 0.75
N GLN A 250 5.09 2.15 0.34
CA GLN A 250 4.31 0.91 0.32
C GLN A 250 3.85 0.48 1.72
N LEU A 251 4.73 0.57 2.73
CA LEU A 251 4.37 0.24 4.12
C LEU A 251 3.28 1.17 4.65
N VAL A 252 3.37 2.47 4.38
CA VAL A 252 2.34 3.45 4.77
C VAL A 252 1.01 3.14 4.09
N LYS A 253 1.04 2.77 2.79
CA LYS A 253 -0.16 2.39 2.05
C LYS A 253 -0.82 1.15 2.65
N TYR A 254 -0.07 0.07 2.87
CA TYR A 254 -0.58 -1.15 3.49
C TYR A 254 -1.12 -0.93 4.91
N SER A 255 -0.45 -0.06 5.69
CA SER A 255 -0.94 0.29 7.03
C SER A 255 -2.32 0.96 7.00
N LYS A 256 -2.54 1.87 6.04
CA LYS A 256 -3.86 2.52 5.85
C LYS A 256 -4.93 1.53 5.37
N GLU A 257 -4.59 0.66 4.41
CA GLU A 257 -5.52 -0.38 3.94
C GLU A 257 -5.92 -1.33 5.07
N LEU A 258 -4.97 -1.74 5.89
CA LEU A 258 -5.22 -2.60 7.06
C LEU A 258 -6.09 -1.89 8.12
N GLU A 259 -5.88 -0.59 8.35
CA GLU A 259 -6.71 0.19 9.27
C GLU A 259 -8.16 0.29 8.79
N MET A 260 -8.37 0.55 7.49
CA MET A 260 -9.71 0.55 6.90
C MET A 260 -10.39 -0.81 7.03
N PHE A 261 -9.68 -1.89 6.71
CA PHE A 261 -10.19 -3.26 6.82
C PHE A 261 -10.56 -3.63 8.27
N ASN A 262 -9.72 -3.27 9.24
CA ASN A 262 -10.03 -3.49 10.66
C ASN A 262 -11.27 -2.70 11.11
N ARG A 263 -11.48 -1.49 10.62
CA ARG A 263 -12.69 -0.70 10.91
C ARG A 263 -13.95 -1.36 10.34
N GLU A 264 -13.86 -1.95 9.14
CA GLU A 264 -14.96 -2.71 8.54
C GLU A 264 -15.30 -3.96 9.34
N ILE A 265 -14.29 -4.74 9.76
CA ILE A 265 -14.49 -5.92 10.60
C ILE A 265 -15.17 -5.51 11.92
N GLN A 266 -14.66 -4.51 12.62
CA GLN A 266 -15.25 -4.04 13.88
C GLN A 266 -16.70 -3.55 13.71
N ARG A 267 -17.03 -2.91 12.58
CA ARG A 267 -18.41 -2.57 12.25
C ARG A 267 -19.29 -3.81 12.07
N GLY A 268 -18.77 -4.81 11.37
CA GLY A 268 -19.45 -6.09 11.15
C GLY A 268 -19.71 -6.84 12.46
N GLU A 269 -18.68 -7.01 13.29
CA GLU A 269 -18.78 -7.68 14.60
C GLU A 269 -19.76 -6.96 15.54
N LYS A 270 -19.70 -5.63 15.60
CA LYS A 270 -20.64 -4.82 16.38
C LYS A 270 -22.08 -5.01 15.91
N MET A 271 -22.28 -5.11 14.60
CA MET A 271 -23.58 -5.33 14.00
C MET A 271 -24.12 -6.72 14.26
N GLU A 272 -23.28 -7.73 14.21
CA GLU A 272 -23.62 -9.12 14.54
C GLU A 272 -24.05 -9.26 16.00
N LEU A 273 -23.29 -8.64 16.93
CA LEU A 273 -23.67 -8.58 18.34
C LEU A 273 -25.04 -7.90 18.55
N ILE A 274 -25.29 -6.76 17.89
CA ILE A 274 -26.58 -6.08 17.95
C ILE A 274 -27.69 -6.98 17.41
N SER A 275 -27.45 -7.71 16.31
CA SER A 275 -28.41 -8.66 15.74
C SER A 275 -28.78 -9.77 16.69
N HIS A 276 -27.80 -10.39 17.33
CA HIS A 276 -28.05 -11.46 18.31
C HIS A 276 -28.81 -10.97 19.53
N LEU A 277 -28.41 -9.84 20.10
CA LEU A 277 -29.07 -9.24 21.26
C LEU A 277 -30.49 -8.76 20.95
N ALA A 278 -30.69 -8.13 19.78
CA ALA A 278 -31.98 -7.62 19.38
C ALA A 278 -33.05 -8.73 19.29
N ALA A 279 -32.69 -9.88 18.71
CA ALA A 279 -33.64 -11.00 18.58
C ALA A 279 -34.12 -11.53 19.95
N SER A 280 -33.22 -11.65 20.94
CA SER A 280 -33.55 -12.06 22.29
C SER A 280 -34.38 -11.01 23.02
N ILE A 281 -33.93 -9.75 23.05
CA ILE A 281 -34.59 -8.66 23.77
C ILE A 281 -36.00 -8.42 23.23
N ALA A 282 -36.22 -8.50 21.92
CA ALA A 282 -37.53 -8.23 21.38
C ALA A 282 -38.58 -9.28 21.74
N HIS A 283 -38.20 -10.55 21.79
CA HIS A 283 -39.12 -11.57 22.30
C HIS A 283 -39.46 -11.34 23.78
N GLU A 284 -38.46 -10.96 24.58
CA GLU A 284 -38.66 -10.70 26.01
C GLU A 284 -39.44 -9.42 26.29
N VAL A 285 -39.38 -8.40 25.45
CA VAL A 285 -40.14 -7.14 25.58
C VAL A 285 -41.55 -7.29 24.99
N ARG A 286 -41.73 -8.02 23.88
CA ARG A 286 -43.06 -8.25 23.29
C ARG A 286 -44.01 -8.93 24.21
N ASN A 287 -43.51 -9.92 25.02
CA ASN A 287 -44.34 -10.66 25.96
C ASN A 287 -45.03 -9.78 27.00
N PRO A 288 -44.34 -8.95 27.83
CA PRO A 288 -44.99 -8.08 28.79
C PRO A 288 -45.89 -7.03 28.15
N LEU A 289 -45.55 -6.51 26.95
CA LEU A 289 -46.41 -5.59 26.23
C LEU A 289 -47.74 -6.22 25.83
N GLN A 290 -47.72 -7.47 25.32
CA GLN A 290 -48.95 -8.19 24.95
C GLN A 290 -49.83 -8.49 26.17
N VAL A 291 -49.24 -8.87 27.32
CA VAL A 291 -49.94 -9.09 28.54
C VAL A 291 -50.59 -7.79 29.06
N THR A 292 -49.83 -6.69 29.08
CA THR A 292 -50.33 -5.36 29.50
C THR A 292 -51.45 -4.88 28.60
N ARG A 293 -51.31 -5.05 27.27
CA ARG A 293 -52.34 -4.77 26.29
C ARG A 293 -53.64 -5.53 26.61
N GLY A 294 -53.55 -6.84 26.86
CA GLY A 294 -54.69 -7.67 27.18
C GLY A 294 -55.42 -7.18 28.43
N PHE A 295 -54.69 -6.82 29.49
CA PHE A 295 -55.29 -6.27 30.71
C PHE A 295 -55.98 -4.93 30.45
N ILE A 296 -55.37 -3.99 29.71
CA ILE A 296 -55.94 -2.69 29.37
C ILE A 296 -57.21 -2.85 28.54
N GLN A 297 -57.21 -3.81 27.56
CA GLN A 297 -58.41 -4.10 26.77
C GLN A 297 -59.57 -4.64 27.62
N LEU A 298 -59.29 -5.61 28.54
CA LEU A 298 -60.30 -6.19 29.46
C LEU A 298 -60.90 -5.10 30.38
N VAL A 299 -60.10 -4.18 30.89
CA VAL A 299 -60.57 -3.06 31.71
C VAL A 299 -61.37 -2.07 30.86
N GLY A 300 -60.92 -1.82 29.59
CA GLY A 300 -61.57 -0.92 28.67
C GLY A 300 -62.95 -1.36 28.20
N GLU A 301 -63.23 -2.67 28.18
CA GLU A 301 -64.58 -3.19 27.88
C GLU A 301 -65.64 -2.74 28.93
N LYS A 302 -65.21 -2.56 30.21
CA LYS A 302 -66.09 -2.13 31.30
C LYS A 302 -66.04 -0.65 31.62
N ALA A 303 -65.14 0.11 30.98
CA ALA A 303 -64.93 1.53 31.21
C ALA A 303 -65.94 2.39 30.46
N VAL A 304 -66.34 3.51 31.10
CA VAL A 304 -67.32 4.48 30.55
C VAL A 304 -66.66 5.87 30.39
N ASN A 305 -67.03 6.60 29.34
CA ASN A 305 -66.67 8.01 29.11
C ASN A 305 -65.14 8.27 28.99
N LYS A 306 -64.61 9.21 29.82
CA LYS A 306 -63.18 9.63 29.77
C LYS A 306 -62.21 8.48 30.03
N ASP A 307 -62.52 7.54 30.89
CA ASP A 307 -61.64 6.40 31.21
C ASP A 307 -61.45 5.50 30.01
N LYS A 308 -62.50 5.28 29.21
CA LYS A 308 -62.41 4.55 27.95
C LYS A 308 -61.47 5.21 26.94
N GLN A 309 -61.47 6.53 26.83
CA GLN A 309 -60.56 7.26 25.98
C GLN A 309 -59.11 7.14 26.44
N PHE A 310 -58.84 7.25 27.74
CA PHE A 310 -57.47 7.04 28.28
C PHE A 310 -56.95 5.62 28.06
N LEU A 311 -57.78 4.62 28.22
CA LEU A 311 -57.43 3.26 27.96
C LEU A 311 -57.16 2.97 26.48
N GLN A 312 -57.93 3.57 25.58
CA GLN A 312 -57.69 3.52 24.15
C GLN A 312 -56.34 4.16 23.76
N LEU A 313 -56.00 5.31 24.34
CA LEU A 313 -54.69 5.95 24.16
C LEU A 313 -53.55 5.05 24.68
N ALA A 314 -53.74 4.43 25.83
CA ALA A 314 -52.74 3.50 26.38
C ALA A 314 -52.51 2.29 25.47
N VAL A 315 -53.55 1.70 24.87
CA VAL A 315 -53.45 0.62 23.88
C VAL A 315 -52.68 1.11 22.64
N GLN A 316 -52.97 2.32 22.14
CA GLN A 316 -52.27 2.90 21.00
C GLN A 316 -50.78 3.08 21.27
N GLU A 317 -50.37 3.53 22.46
CA GLU A 317 -48.96 3.67 22.82
C GLU A 317 -48.27 2.31 22.98
N LEU A 318 -48.97 1.29 23.48
CA LEU A 318 -48.44 -0.10 23.52
C LEU A 318 -48.24 -0.67 22.11
N ASP A 319 -49.20 -0.47 21.21
CA ASP A 319 -49.08 -0.89 19.81
C ASP A 319 -47.92 -0.18 19.11
N ARG A 320 -47.74 1.11 19.41
CA ARG A 320 -46.63 1.90 18.92
C ARG A 320 -45.30 1.35 19.44
N ALA A 321 -45.16 1.05 20.74
CA ALA A 321 -43.96 0.46 21.31
C ALA A 321 -43.62 -0.92 20.67
N SER A 322 -44.65 -1.73 20.47
CA SER A 322 -44.51 -3.04 19.78
C SER A 322 -44.02 -2.91 18.34
N SER A 323 -44.50 -1.87 17.61
CA SER A 323 -44.06 -1.55 16.26
C SER A 323 -42.57 -1.16 16.23
N ILE A 324 -42.14 -0.29 17.14
CA ILE A 324 -40.74 0.15 17.27
C ILE A 324 -39.81 -1.06 17.49
N ILE A 325 -40.19 -1.97 18.35
CA ILE A 325 -39.42 -3.20 18.64
C ILE A 325 -39.35 -4.08 17.39
N THR A 326 -40.42 -4.22 16.65
CA THR A 326 -40.49 -5.00 15.42
C THR A 326 -39.63 -4.38 14.32
N GLU A 327 -39.64 -3.05 14.21
CA GLU A 327 -38.73 -2.30 13.30
C GLU A 327 -37.24 -2.51 13.65
N PHE A 328 -36.92 -2.44 14.97
CA PHE A 328 -35.56 -2.68 15.45
C PHE A 328 -35.08 -4.12 15.18
N LEU A 329 -35.96 -5.12 15.31
CA LEU A 329 -35.67 -6.51 14.94
C LEU A 329 -35.38 -6.67 13.46
N THR A 330 -36.23 -6.07 12.63
CA THR A 330 -36.07 -6.13 11.17
C THR A 330 -34.74 -5.50 10.72
N PHE A 331 -34.30 -4.46 11.43
CA PHE A 331 -32.97 -3.86 11.23
C PHE A 331 -31.84 -4.83 11.63
N ALA A 332 -31.94 -5.42 12.81
CA ALA A 332 -30.90 -6.26 13.39
C ALA A 332 -30.71 -7.57 12.59
N LYS A 333 -31.80 -8.14 12.07
CA LYS A 333 -31.79 -9.39 11.30
C LYS A 333 -32.82 -9.31 10.16
N PRO A 334 -32.46 -8.72 9.01
CA PRO A 334 -33.33 -8.74 7.85
C PRO A 334 -33.33 -10.16 7.28
N HIS A 335 -34.07 -11.08 7.94
CA HIS A 335 -34.35 -12.38 7.35
C HIS A 335 -35.32 -12.15 6.19
N LEU A 336 -34.84 -12.33 4.98
CA LEU A 336 -35.68 -12.55 3.82
C LEU A 336 -36.21 -13.99 3.90
N GLU A 337 -37.26 -14.19 4.65
CA GLU A 337 -38.06 -15.42 4.60
C GLU A 337 -38.81 -15.40 3.29
N ASP A 338 -38.96 -16.54 2.61
CA ASP A 338 -39.67 -16.68 1.34
C ASP A 338 -39.14 -15.82 0.17
N ILE A 339 -37.83 -15.97 -0.14
CA ILE A 339 -37.28 -15.35 -1.36
C ILE A 339 -37.89 -16.00 -2.60
N LYS A 340 -38.62 -15.20 -3.40
CA LYS A 340 -39.30 -15.62 -4.62
C LYS A 340 -39.04 -14.59 -5.72
N THR A 341 -39.33 -14.99 -6.96
CA THR A 341 -39.39 -14.03 -8.06
C THR A 341 -40.63 -13.14 -7.88
N LEU A 342 -40.42 -11.84 -7.70
CA LEU A 342 -41.47 -10.86 -7.51
C LEU A 342 -41.73 -10.08 -8.78
N ASN A 343 -42.98 -9.85 -9.10
CA ASN A 343 -43.38 -8.89 -10.12
C ASN A 343 -43.57 -7.51 -9.46
N ILE A 344 -42.61 -6.65 -9.61
CA ILE A 344 -42.60 -5.31 -8.97
C ILE A 344 -43.85 -4.49 -9.39
N SER A 345 -44.30 -4.61 -10.63
CA SER A 345 -45.47 -3.90 -11.11
C SER A 345 -46.75 -4.30 -10.34
N GLU A 346 -46.91 -5.59 -10.06
CA GLU A 346 -48.06 -6.12 -9.30
C GLU A 346 -47.94 -5.68 -7.80
N GLU A 347 -46.74 -5.76 -7.24
CA GLU A 347 -46.51 -5.35 -5.84
C GLU A 347 -46.77 -3.87 -5.64
N LEU A 348 -46.37 -3.01 -6.58
CA LEU A 348 -46.63 -1.55 -6.50
C LEU A 348 -48.11 -1.20 -6.63
N ASN A 349 -48.85 -1.93 -7.49
CA ASN A 349 -50.33 -1.75 -7.57
C ASN A 349 -51.03 -2.10 -6.26
N GLN A 350 -50.60 -3.23 -5.62
CA GLN A 350 -51.16 -3.61 -4.31
C GLN A 350 -50.81 -2.57 -3.22
N ILE A 351 -49.61 -1.98 -3.25
CA ILE A 351 -49.21 -0.90 -2.35
C ILE A 351 -50.07 0.34 -2.60
N GLN A 352 -50.37 0.68 -3.84
CA GLN A 352 -51.25 1.77 -4.20
C GLN A 352 -52.63 1.61 -3.56
N ASP A 353 -53.21 0.41 -3.70
CA ASP A 353 -54.55 0.13 -3.11
C ASP A 353 -54.56 0.30 -1.59
N ILE A 354 -53.49 -0.13 -0.90
CA ILE A 354 -53.35 -0.03 0.56
C ILE A 354 -53.18 1.42 1.01
N ILE A 355 -52.41 2.24 0.27
CA ILE A 355 -52.01 3.59 0.71
C ILE A 355 -52.95 4.69 0.20
N SER A 356 -53.68 4.46 -0.91
CA SER A 356 -54.60 5.47 -1.49
C SER A 356 -55.57 6.06 -0.47
N PRO A 357 -56.22 5.30 0.45
CA PRO A 357 -57.07 5.90 1.46
C PRO A 357 -56.34 6.88 2.41
N LEU A 358 -55.10 6.52 2.79
CA LEU A 358 -54.26 7.34 3.67
C LEU A 358 -53.82 8.63 2.96
N ALA A 359 -53.42 8.56 1.71
CA ALA A 359 -53.06 9.72 0.89
C ALA A 359 -54.25 10.65 0.70
N ALA A 360 -55.42 10.10 0.42
CA ALA A 360 -56.66 10.88 0.28
C ALA A 360 -57.06 11.61 1.55
N MET A 361 -56.89 10.99 2.73
CA MET A 361 -57.12 11.66 4.03
C MET A 361 -56.20 12.88 4.26
N GLN A 362 -55.03 12.89 3.65
CA GLN A 362 -54.03 13.98 3.71
C GLN A 362 -54.14 14.93 2.50
N SER A 363 -55.16 14.79 1.67
CA SER A 363 -55.37 15.59 0.44
C SER A 363 -54.14 15.52 -0.52
N THR A 364 -53.47 14.39 -0.55
CA THR A 364 -52.27 14.16 -1.37
C THR A 364 -52.62 13.20 -2.50
N LYS A 365 -52.18 13.52 -3.73
CA LYS A 365 -52.34 12.68 -4.89
C LYS A 365 -51.24 11.61 -4.94
N LEU A 366 -51.61 10.33 -4.98
CA LEU A 366 -50.72 9.22 -5.16
C LEU A 366 -50.81 8.69 -6.60
N GLU A 367 -49.71 8.70 -7.34
CA GLU A 367 -49.61 8.18 -8.70
C GLU A 367 -48.60 7.02 -8.77
N VAL A 368 -49.01 5.92 -9.40
CA VAL A 368 -48.11 4.77 -9.63
C VAL A 368 -48.05 4.48 -11.12
N VAL A 369 -46.85 4.51 -11.70
CA VAL A 369 -46.58 4.22 -13.11
C VAL A 369 -45.49 3.18 -13.17
N ALA A 370 -45.82 1.95 -13.52
CA ALA A 370 -44.87 0.85 -13.62
C ALA A 370 -44.92 0.18 -14.99
N GLU A 371 -43.77 -0.07 -15.56
CA GLU A 371 -43.67 -0.93 -16.75
C GLU A 371 -44.10 -2.37 -16.40
N PRO A 372 -44.75 -3.09 -17.33
CA PRO A 372 -45.10 -4.49 -17.10
C PRO A 372 -43.89 -5.41 -17.03
N ASN A 373 -44.03 -6.54 -16.35
CA ASN A 373 -43.00 -7.61 -16.29
C ASN A 373 -41.65 -7.21 -15.68
N LEU A 374 -41.65 -6.47 -14.61
CA LEU A 374 -40.47 -6.13 -13.84
C LEU A 374 -40.24 -7.22 -12.75
N TYR A 375 -39.30 -8.11 -12.96
CA TYR A 375 -39.05 -9.22 -12.06
C TYR A 375 -37.74 -9.04 -11.28
N VAL A 376 -37.78 -9.26 -9.95
CA VAL A 376 -36.63 -9.26 -9.04
C VAL A 376 -36.72 -10.44 -8.08
N LEU A 377 -35.58 -10.83 -7.45
CA LEU A 377 -35.58 -11.81 -6.36
C LEU A 377 -35.75 -11.07 -5.02
N GLY A 378 -36.71 -11.56 -4.17
CA GLY A 378 -36.90 -10.96 -2.85
C GLY A 378 -38.10 -11.50 -2.11
N SER A 379 -38.43 -10.87 -1.00
CA SER A 379 -39.63 -11.12 -0.21
C SER A 379 -40.67 -10.04 -0.48
N ALA A 380 -41.87 -10.42 -0.95
CA ALA A 380 -42.96 -9.50 -1.24
C ALA A 380 -43.35 -8.64 0.00
N GLU A 381 -43.41 -9.29 1.17
CA GLU A 381 -43.73 -8.62 2.42
C GLU A 381 -42.69 -7.54 2.78
N LYS A 382 -41.41 -7.88 2.67
CA LYS A 382 -40.33 -6.93 2.98
C LYS A 382 -40.21 -5.80 1.94
N PHE A 383 -40.38 -6.12 0.66
CA PHE A 383 -40.45 -5.09 -0.37
C PHE A 383 -41.57 -4.10 -0.12
N LYS A 384 -42.82 -4.62 0.15
CA LYS A 384 -43.94 -3.75 0.53
C LYS A 384 -43.62 -2.90 1.74
N GLN A 385 -43.03 -3.47 2.77
CA GLN A 385 -42.63 -2.74 3.98
C GLN A 385 -41.68 -1.58 3.65
N ALA A 386 -40.66 -1.82 2.79
CA ALA A 386 -39.71 -0.79 2.40
C ALA A 386 -40.38 0.36 1.63
N ILE A 387 -41.19 0.03 0.61
CA ILE A 387 -41.89 1.05 -0.19
C ILE A 387 -42.94 1.82 0.62
N ILE A 388 -43.69 1.15 1.48
CA ILE A 388 -44.70 1.81 2.36
C ILE A 388 -44.00 2.77 3.32
N ASN A 389 -42.84 2.41 3.89
CA ASN A 389 -42.06 3.31 4.73
C ASN A 389 -41.64 4.59 3.98
N MET A 390 -41.22 4.46 2.73
CA MET A 390 -40.83 5.59 1.91
C MET A 390 -42.00 6.48 1.59
N ILE A 391 -43.15 5.90 1.17
CA ILE A 391 -44.36 6.66 0.87
C ILE A 391 -44.87 7.40 2.12
N LYS A 392 -44.88 6.75 3.29
CA LYS A 392 -45.25 7.40 4.55
C LYS A 392 -44.36 8.59 4.87
N ASN A 393 -43.04 8.46 4.65
CA ASN A 393 -42.09 9.55 4.85
C ASN A 393 -42.40 10.73 3.91
N SER A 394 -42.69 10.42 2.63
CA SER A 394 -43.10 11.41 1.61
C SER A 394 -44.43 12.11 1.98
N LEU A 395 -45.43 11.34 2.38
CA LEU A 395 -46.72 11.91 2.82
C LEU A 395 -46.56 12.83 4.04
N GLU A 396 -45.72 12.44 5.00
CA GLU A 396 -45.43 13.24 6.19
C GLU A 396 -44.60 14.50 5.92
N ALA A 397 -43.84 14.53 4.82
CA ALA A 397 -43.07 15.70 4.38
C ALA A 397 -43.90 16.72 3.61
N ILE A 398 -45.12 16.36 3.22
CA ILE A 398 -46.02 17.23 2.48
C ILE A 398 -46.89 18.04 3.46
N SER A 399 -46.73 19.36 3.41
CA SER A 399 -47.51 20.31 4.23
C SER A 399 -48.48 21.15 3.39
N SER A 400 -48.50 20.98 2.05
CA SER A 400 -49.31 21.77 1.11
C SER A 400 -50.59 21.04 0.69
N PHE A 401 -51.64 21.81 0.26
CA PHE A 401 -52.88 21.24 -0.26
C PHE A 401 -52.75 20.56 -1.64
N ASP A 402 -51.66 20.83 -2.38
CA ASP A 402 -51.33 20.23 -3.68
C ASP A 402 -50.20 19.19 -3.57
N GLY A 403 -50.25 18.37 -2.53
CA GLY A 403 -49.26 17.32 -2.31
C GLY A 403 -49.33 16.22 -3.38
N THR A 404 -48.19 15.83 -3.91
CA THR A 404 -48.06 14.70 -4.86
C THR A 404 -46.96 13.75 -4.46
N VAL A 405 -47.27 12.45 -4.49
CA VAL A 405 -46.29 11.38 -4.40
C VAL A 405 -46.40 10.52 -5.66
N SER A 406 -45.33 10.44 -6.42
CA SER A 406 -45.24 9.64 -7.65
C SER A 406 -44.30 8.47 -7.48
N ILE A 407 -44.74 7.27 -7.82
CA ILE A 407 -43.95 6.06 -7.83
C ILE A 407 -43.78 5.62 -9.28
N GLN A 408 -42.56 5.55 -9.74
CA GLN A 408 -42.25 5.13 -11.10
C GLN A 408 -41.35 3.88 -11.08
N ALA A 409 -41.68 2.89 -11.90
CA ALA A 409 -40.82 1.72 -12.02
C ALA A 409 -40.60 1.36 -13.50
N ASN A 410 -39.34 1.19 -13.87
CA ASN A 410 -38.89 0.84 -15.20
C ASN A 410 -37.69 -0.12 -15.16
N ARG A 411 -37.40 -0.75 -16.32
CA ARG A 411 -36.19 -1.56 -16.46
C ARG A 411 -35.10 -0.76 -17.17
N GLU A 412 -33.92 -0.73 -16.59
CA GLU A 412 -32.71 -0.19 -17.22
C GLU A 412 -31.65 -1.29 -17.27
N GLU A 413 -31.32 -1.78 -18.47
CA GLU A 413 -30.37 -2.88 -18.68
C GLU A 413 -30.68 -4.13 -17.83
N ASN A 414 -29.87 -4.41 -16.82
CA ASN A 414 -29.98 -5.55 -15.92
C ASN A 414 -30.58 -5.18 -14.54
N GLU A 415 -31.13 -3.98 -14.39
CA GLU A 415 -31.69 -3.49 -13.13
C GLU A 415 -33.17 -3.10 -13.31
N VAL A 416 -33.95 -3.31 -12.26
CA VAL A 416 -35.27 -2.71 -12.08
C VAL A 416 -35.08 -1.49 -11.21
N ILE A 417 -35.51 -0.34 -11.70
CA ILE A 417 -35.40 0.93 -11.01
C ILE A 417 -36.78 1.34 -10.51
N VAL A 418 -36.88 1.60 -9.21
CA VAL A 418 -38.09 2.14 -8.58
C VAL A 418 -37.76 3.52 -8.01
N ARG A 419 -38.51 4.54 -8.48
CA ARG A 419 -38.35 5.92 -8.02
C ARG A 419 -39.59 6.30 -7.20
N VAL A 420 -39.35 6.85 -6.01
CA VAL A 420 -40.39 7.46 -5.18
C VAL A 420 -40.10 8.95 -5.09
N ILE A 421 -41.00 9.78 -5.62
CA ILE A 421 -40.83 11.23 -5.79
C ILE A 421 -41.93 11.94 -5.04
N ASP A 422 -41.58 12.90 -4.20
CA ASP A 422 -42.52 13.79 -3.54
C ASP A 422 -42.19 15.27 -3.80
N ASN A 423 -43.22 16.13 -3.64
CA ASN A 423 -43.09 17.58 -3.67
C ASN A 423 -43.15 18.17 -2.26
N GLY A 424 -42.67 17.46 -1.25
CA GLY A 424 -42.64 17.87 0.13
C GLY A 424 -41.61 18.97 0.46
N GLU A 425 -41.36 19.18 1.74
CA GLU A 425 -40.41 20.21 2.24
C GLU A 425 -38.96 20.00 1.86
N GLY A 426 -38.62 18.81 1.36
CA GLY A 426 -37.23 18.42 1.01
C GLY A 426 -36.32 18.32 2.22
N ILE A 427 -35.05 17.90 1.96
CA ILE A 427 -34.05 17.61 2.96
C ILE A 427 -32.83 18.50 2.73
N ASP A 428 -32.26 19.04 3.79
CA ASP A 428 -31.01 19.81 3.72
C ASP A 428 -29.84 18.93 3.24
N PRO A 429 -28.93 19.43 2.36
CA PRO A 429 -27.82 18.65 1.83
C PRO A 429 -26.92 18.02 2.90
N GLU A 430 -26.67 18.74 4.00
CA GLU A 430 -25.84 18.25 5.13
C GLU A 430 -26.45 17.05 5.86
N LYS A 431 -27.73 16.77 5.64
CA LYS A 431 -28.48 15.69 6.26
C LYS A 431 -28.66 14.49 5.36
N LEU A 432 -28.49 14.64 4.04
CA LEU A 432 -28.64 13.56 3.08
C LEU A 432 -27.68 12.40 3.34
N ASP A 433 -26.43 12.71 3.70
CA ASP A 433 -25.38 11.69 3.98
C ASP A 433 -25.66 10.89 5.27
N LYS A 434 -26.55 11.39 6.14
CA LYS A 434 -26.95 10.75 7.41
C LYS A 434 -28.25 9.95 7.30
N LEU A 435 -28.89 9.96 6.13
CA LEU A 435 -30.10 9.16 5.91
C LEU A 435 -29.78 7.68 6.02
N GLY A 436 -30.53 6.96 6.83
CA GLY A 436 -30.30 5.55 7.12
C GLY A 436 -29.40 5.28 8.32
N GLU A 437 -28.81 6.32 8.96
CA GLU A 437 -28.18 6.11 10.26
C GLU A 437 -29.24 5.82 11.35
N PRO A 438 -28.93 4.92 12.31
CA PRO A 438 -29.83 4.58 13.41
C PRO A 438 -30.28 5.82 14.20
N TYR A 439 -31.56 5.92 14.48
CA TYR A 439 -32.17 7.02 15.27
C TYR A 439 -32.07 8.41 14.64
N PHE A 440 -31.60 8.51 13.42
CA PHE A 440 -31.58 9.80 12.72
C PHE A 440 -32.97 10.13 12.22
N SER A 441 -33.60 11.14 12.81
CA SER A 441 -34.92 11.66 12.42
C SER A 441 -34.99 13.17 12.67
N ASN A 442 -35.50 13.90 11.69
CA ASN A 442 -35.82 15.34 11.85
C ASN A 442 -37.15 15.59 12.51
N LYS A 443 -37.92 14.53 12.83
CA LYS A 443 -39.29 14.61 13.31
C LYS A 443 -39.37 14.37 14.81
N SER A 444 -40.15 15.18 15.56
CA SER A 444 -40.31 15.05 17.00
C SER A 444 -40.98 13.75 17.46
N LYS A 445 -41.70 13.06 16.56
CA LYS A 445 -42.39 11.78 16.81
C LYS A 445 -41.85 10.60 15.98
N GLY A 446 -40.82 10.82 15.14
CA GLY A 446 -40.23 9.78 14.31
C GLY A 446 -39.27 8.87 15.09
N THR A 447 -39.34 7.55 14.89
CA THR A 447 -38.40 6.57 15.48
C THR A 447 -36.99 6.64 14.91
N GLY A 448 -36.82 7.20 13.69
CA GLY A 448 -35.57 7.20 12.95
C GLY A 448 -35.13 5.80 12.45
N LEU A 449 -35.99 4.78 12.60
CA LEU A 449 -35.70 3.42 12.23
C LEU A 449 -36.21 3.04 10.83
N GLY A 450 -37.27 3.69 10.34
CA GLY A 450 -37.94 3.30 9.09
C GLY A 450 -37.04 3.30 7.86
N LEU A 451 -36.31 4.41 7.63
CA LEU A 451 -35.35 4.45 6.49
C LEU A 451 -34.22 3.47 6.65
N MET A 452 -33.69 3.29 7.85
CA MET A 452 -32.66 2.32 8.15
C MET A 452 -33.12 0.88 7.79
N VAL A 453 -34.36 0.52 8.18
CA VAL A 453 -34.98 -0.76 7.80
C VAL A 453 -35.11 -0.86 6.27
N THR A 454 -35.53 0.21 5.60
CA THR A 454 -35.64 0.27 4.15
C THR A 454 -34.27 -0.01 3.48
N PHE A 455 -33.20 0.65 3.90
CA PHE A 455 -31.85 0.39 3.38
C PHE A 455 -31.46 -1.08 3.53
N ARG A 456 -31.70 -1.67 4.72
CA ARG A 456 -31.37 -3.07 4.98
C ARG A 456 -32.16 -4.07 4.15
N ILE A 457 -33.44 -3.81 3.92
CA ILE A 457 -34.29 -4.66 3.05
C ILE A 457 -33.76 -4.63 1.61
N ILE A 458 -33.47 -3.43 1.10
CA ILE A 458 -32.99 -3.29 -0.28
C ILE A 458 -31.59 -3.90 -0.45
N GLU A 459 -30.68 -3.71 0.51
CA GLU A 459 -29.36 -4.39 0.52
C GLU A 459 -29.51 -5.91 0.55
N ALA A 460 -30.40 -6.45 1.38
CA ALA A 460 -30.64 -7.89 1.47
C ALA A 460 -31.26 -8.47 0.17
N MET A 461 -31.92 -7.64 -0.63
CA MET A 461 -32.39 -7.99 -1.99
C MET A 461 -31.31 -7.79 -3.08
N GLY A 462 -30.06 -7.48 -2.67
CA GLY A 462 -28.93 -7.23 -3.60
C GLY A 462 -28.99 -5.88 -4.30
N GLY A 463 -29.85 -4.96 -3.83
CA GLY A 463 -30.05 -3.66 -4.44
C GLY A 463 -29.32 -2.53 -3.74
N THR A 464 -29.51 -1.32 -4.28
CA THR A 464 -29.02 -0.06 -3.71
C THR A 464 -30.12 0.98 -3.66
N ILE A 465 -30.00 1.95 -2.74
CA ILE A 465 -30.94 3.09 -2.63
C ILE A 465 -30.14 4.39 -2.55
N ARG A 466 -30.60 5.42 -3.28
CA ARG A 466 -30.01 6.78 -3.25
C ARG A 466 -31.11 7.81 -3.11
N PHE A 467 -30.80 8.89 -2.40
CA PHE A 467 -31.70 10.02 -2.22
C PHE A 467 -31.11 11.26 -2.89
N SER A 468 -31.98 12.00 -3.57
CA SER A 468 -31.74 13.33 -4.10
C SER A 468 -32.84 14.25 -3.58
N SER A 469 -32.51 15.39 -3.00
CA SER A 469 -33.49 16.29 -2.42
C SER A 469 -33.06 17.74 -2.52
N THR A 470 -34.04 18.63 -2.72
CA THR A 470 -33.83 20.06 -2.69
C THR A 470 -34.84 20.66 -1.71
N LYS A 471 -34.34 21.40 -0.73
CA LYS A 471 -35.18 22.01 0.30
C LYS A 471 -36.24 22.95 -0.32
N GLY A 472 -37.52 22.75 0.03
CA GLY A 472 -38.65 23.49 -0.50
C GLY A 472 -39.17 23.03 -1.87
N VAL A 473 -38.56 21.99 -2.46
CA VAL A 473 -38.93 21.44 -3.77
C VAL A 473 -39.45 20.01 -3.65
N GLY A 474 -38.77 19.16 -2.87
CA GLY A 474 -39.16 17.77 -2.64
C GLY A 474 -37.98 16.81 -2.56
N THR A 475 -38.29 15.50 -2.53
CA THR A 475 -37.31 14.42 -2.43
C THR A 475 -37.59 13.37 -3.49
N GLU A 476 -36.53 12.87 -4.10
CA GLU A 476 -36.50 11.67 -4.94
C GLU A 476 -35.66 10.59 -4.28
N ALA A 477 -36.24 9.40 -4.12
CA ALA A 477 -35.53 8.20 -3.71
C ALA A 477 -35.51 7.22 -4.87
N VAL A 478 -34.32 6.76 -5.24
CA VAL A 478 -34.07 5.84 -6.36
C VAL A 478 -33.55 4.52 -5.81
N ILE A 479 -34.35 3.47 -5.98
CA ILE A 479 -33.99 2.09 -5.65
C ILE A 479 -33.58 1.39 -6.93
N ARG A 480 -32.48 0.65 -6.90
CA ARG A 480 -31.97 -0.22 -7.98
C ARG A 480 -31.92 -1.64 -7.48
N LEU A 481 -32.57 -2.55 -8.16
CA LEU A 481 -32.64 -3.98 -7.84
C LEU A 481 -32.18 -4.80 -9.04
N PRO A 482 -31.42 -5.90 -8.86
CA PRO A 482 -31.05 -6.78 -9.96
C PRO A 482 -32.29 -7.38 -10.63
N ALA A 483 -32.42 -7.19 -11.95
CA ALA A 483 -33.50 -7.77 -12.72
C ALA A 483 -33.26 -9.27 -12.94
N VAL A 484 -34.34 -10.06 -12.85
CA VAL A 484 -34.32 -11.50 -13.17
C VAL A 484 -35.34 -11.85 -14.27
N SER A 485 -35.19 -12.99 -14.90
CA SER A 485 -36.20 -13.54 -15.79
C SER A 485 -37.39 -14.10 -15.02
N LYS A 486 -38.57 -14.18 -15.65
CA LYS A 486 -39.79 -14.71 -15.02
C LYS A 486 -39.64 -16.13 -14.52
N ASP A 487 -38.87 -16.96 -15.23
CA ASP A 487 -38.54 -18.34 -14.88
C ASP A 487 -37.12 -18.46 -14.36
N PRO A 488 -36.89 -18.92 -13.09
CA PRO A 488 -35.54 -19.09 -12.52
C PRO A 488 -34.69 -20.16 -13.26
N ALA A 489 -35.28 -20.96 -14.14
CA ALA A 489 -34.58 -21.97 -14.96
C ALA A 489 -33.87 -21.41 -16.21
N GLU A 490 -34.08 -20.14 -16.57
CA GLU A 490 -33.45 -19.49 -17.74
C GLU A 490 -32.23 -18.65 -17.43
N ASN A 491 -31.84 -18.54 -16.17
CA ASN A 491 -30.56 -17.87 -15.80
C ASN A 491 -29.44 -18.91 -15.71
N PRO A 492 -28.37 -18.82 -16.57
CA PRO A 492 -27.23 -19.72 -16.54
C PRO A 492 -26.32 -19.55 -15.28
#